data_ed187adc0b7406c16fc5cad3ba1cf676
#
_entry.id   ed187adc0b7406c16fc5cad3ba1cf676
#
_cell.length_a   1.000
_cell.length_b   1.000
_cell.length_c   1.000
_cell.angle_alpha   90.00
_cell.angle_beta   90.00
_cell.angle_gamma   90.00
#
_symmetry.space_group_name_H-M   'P 1'
#
loop_
_entity.id
_entity.type
_entity.pdbx_description
1 polymer ?
#
loop_
_entity_poly.entity_id
_entity_poly.type
_entity_poly.pdbx_seq_one_letter_code
_entity_poly.pdbx_strand_id
1 'polypeptide(L)'
;MRKTIDVTIRDGEKWSDGKPYTAEDVAYTFNLLNSNKALNTSGFAGSVKALSDTEVRITLDKPESVNALSYLSGTMIVPKHVWEKIDDPVTYTNKDAVGSGPFTVKGGNFSPTAYTFKKNPYYWDEGKPEIDGVRYVLITGGTQASQNALTAGDVDWMSAIFPNMDDVLSGYPDIQTVNVPSSQMAFMTCSNKELGCSGPITDPAVRKAIYYALDRNQINKLALNGQYSELAGSLYPYGQFTKYASDDVPDSPIPGKGRTDEAVKILEDAGYTKGDDGIYQKDGVKLSIKVAVMSDVSDWINAINVASQQLKKIGIDLHADQMSSNEWTQAMQQGQFEMSIYGLWVAGAEPWMFYNQFYATANTAAVGKSAWPNYARYSNKTVDDALNVINTTTDVATKKSEYEKIQTQVFEDMPYIPILRQSGLSEMWSDKVTGWPTNDNVYANPQTWANPDLGIVLKNLKVKK
;
A
#
# COMPACT_ATOMS: atom_id res chain seq x y z
N MET A 1 -18.05 19.06 -15.84
CA MET A 1 -16.96 19.14 -14.85
C MET A 1 -15.87 20.04 -15.39
N ARG A 2 -15.18 20.82 -14.53
CA ARG A 2 -14.11 21.70 -14.98
C ARG A 2 -12.82 20.90 -15.22
N LYS A 3 -12.07 21.28 -16.24
CA LYS A 3 -10.74 20.70 -16.54
C LYS A 3 -9.59 21.50 -15.92
N THR A 4 -9.89 22.64 -15.29
CA THR A 4 -8.91 23.60 -14.82
C THR A 4 -8.91 23.65 -13.30
N ILE A 5 -7.71 23.60 -12.72
CA ILE A 5 -7.44 23.73 -11.29
C ILE A 5 -6.44 24.88 -11.13
N ASP A 6 -6.83 25.88 -10.36
CA ASP A 6 -5.94 26.97 -9.96
C ASP A 6 -5.43 26.69 -8.55
N VAL A 7 -4.12 26.73 -8.39
CA VAL A 7 -3.42 26.43 -7.14
C VAL A 7 -2.61 27.66 -6.72
N THR A 8 -2.77 28.07 -5.47
CA THR A 8 -1.92 29.08 -4.87
C THR A 8 -0.92 28.40 -3.94
N ILE A 9 0.35 28.58 -4.18
CA ILE A 9 1.42 28.13 -3.29
C ILE A 9 1.75 29.23 -2.27
N ARG A 10 2.42 28.85 -1.18
CA ARG A 10 2.83 29.80 -0.15
C ARG A 10 3.91 30.74 -0.67
N ASP A 11 3.77 32.02 -0.36
CA ASP A 11 4.76 33.04 -0.74
C ASP A 11 6.02 32.97 0.15
N GLY A 12 7.16 33.31 -0.42
CA GLY A 12 8.44 33.42 0.28
C GLY A 12 9.09 32.10 0.67
N GLU A 13 8.55 30.96 0.21
CA GLU A 13 9.18 29.65 0.44
C GLU A 13 10.54 29.52 -0.26
N LYS A 14 11.40 28.66 0.31
CA LYS A 14 12.73 28.41 -0.21
C LYS A 14 13.04 26.93 -0.28
N TRP A 15 13.81 26.57 -1.25
CA TRP A 15 14.51 25.30 -1.32
C TRP A 15 15.60 25.19 -0.24
N SER A 16 16.03 23.98 0.06
CA SER A 16 17.10 23.71 1.05
C SER A 16 18.46 24.26 0.69
N ASP A 17 18.65 24.73 -0.52
CA ASP A 17 19.84 25.48 -0.98
C ASP A 17 19.70 27.01 -0.83
N GLY A 18 18.54 27.47 -0.33
CA GLY A 18 18.22 28.87 -0.09
C GLY A 18 17.62 29.62 -1.27
N LYS A 19 17.46 28.97 -2.43
CA LYS A 19 16.81 29.59 -3.60
C LYS A 19 15.29 29.63 -3.44
N PRO A 20 14.60 30.60 -4.09
CA PRO A 20 13.15 30.68 -4.05
C PRO A 20 12.49 29.40 -4.57
N TYR A 21 11.42 28.99 -3.91
CA TYR A 21 10.45 28.02 -4.42
C TYR A 21 9.29 28.80 -5.03
N THR A 22 8.98 28.57 -6.29
CA THR A 22 7.98 29.34 -7.04
C THR A 22 7.03 28.46 -7.85
N ALA A 23 5.99 29.05 -8.37
CA ALA A 23 5.03 28.42 -9.29
C ALA A 23 5.71 27.83 -10.56
N GLU A 24 6.87 28.37 -10.95
CA GLU A 24 7.66 27.84 -12.06
C GLU A 24 8.22 26.43 -11.75
N ASP A 25 8.57 26.12 -10.49
CA ASP A 25 9.03 24.78 -10.10
C ASP A 25 7.88 23.78 -10.23
N VAL A 26 6.67 24.18 -9.83
CA VAL A 26 5.46 23.34 -9.98
C VAL A 26 5.17 23.08 -11.46
N ALA A 27 5.12 24.14 -12.28
CA ALA A 27 4.87 24.03 -13.71
C ALA A 27 5.93 23.16 -14.40
N TYR A 28 7.20 23.37 -14.07
CA TYR A 28 8.31 22.57 -14.58
C TYR A 28 8.14 21.08 -14.25
N THR A 29 7.84 20.77 -12.99
CA THR A 29 7.68 19.38 -12.54
C THR A 29 6.62 18.63 -13.32
N PHE A 30 5.41 19.18 -13.43
CA PHE A 30 4.32 18.53 -14.17
C PHE A 30 4.61 18.41 -15.67
N ASN A 31 5.26 19.39 -16.26
CA ASN A 31 5.65 19.34 -17.68
C ASN A 31 6.77 18.30 -17.90
N LEU A 32 7.68 18.13 -16.94
CA LEU A 32 8.67 17.04 -16.93
C LEU A 32 8.00 15.66 -16.91
N LEU A 33 6.98 15.46 -16.08
CA LEU A 33 6.20 14.23 -16.04
C LEU A 33 5.51 13.95 -17.38
N ASN A 34 4.90 14.95 -18.00
CA ASN A 34 4.28 14.78 -19.32
C ASN A 34 5.26 14.35 -20.42
N SER A 35 6.48 14.87 -20.37
CA SER A 35 7.52 14.55 -21.36
C SER A 35 8.21 13.22 -21.11
N ASN A 36 8.07 12.62 -19.90
CA ASN A 36 8.77 11.41 -19.49
C ASN A 36 7.83 10.38 -18.88
N LYS A 37 7.32 9.46 -19.69
CA LYS A 37 6.39 8.40 -19.24
C LYS A 37 6.94 7.55 -18.08
N ALA A 38 8.25 7.34 -18.03
CA ALA A 38 8.88 6.56 -16.96
C ALA A 38 8.82 7.26 -15.60
N LEU A 39 8.77 8.60 -15.57
CA LEU A 39 8.60 9.39 -14.35
C LEU A 39 7.13 9.62 -14.00
N ASN A 40 6.24 9.56 -14.97
CA ASN A 40 4.82 9.86 -14.82
C ASN A 40 4.02 8.67 -14.29
N THR A 41 4.36 8.22 -13.09
CA THR A 41 3.65 7.10 -12.43
C THR A 41 2.23 7.45 -11.98
N SER A 42 1.91 8.75 -11.86
CA SER A 42 0.58 9.24 -11.53
C SER A 42 -0.40 9.20 -12.71
N GLY A 43 0.10 9.04 -13.94
CA GLY A 43 -0.70 9.14 -15.16
C GLY A 43 -1.22 10.56 -15.46
N PHE A 44 -0.56 11.59 -14.93
CA PHE A 44 -0.94 12.98 -15.21
C PHE A 44 -0.96 13.25 -16.73
N ALA A 45 -2.06 13.83 -17.20
CA ALA A 45 -2.23 14.25 -18.59
C ALA A 45 -2.87 15.64 -18.64
N GLY A 46 -2.11 16.62 -19.11
CA GLY A 46 -2.54 18.01 -19.12
C GLY A 46 -1.41 18.99 -19.37
N SER A 47 -1.63 20.24 -19.09
CA SER A 47 -0.61 21.30 -19.14
C SER A 47 -0.63 22.12 -17.86
N VAL A 48 0.53 22.60 -17.45
CA VAL A 48 0.68 23.42 -16.24
C VAL A 48 1.43 24.70 -16.58
N LYS A 49 0.91 25.83 -16.11
CA LYS A 49 1.51 27.16 -16.31
C LYS A 49 1.57 27.90 -14.99
N ALA A 50 2.70 28.52 -14.71
CA ALA A 50 2.80 29.57 -13.71
C ALA A 50 2.10 30.84 -14.24
N LEU A 51 1.23 31.42 -13.43
CA LEU A 51 0.52 32.67 -13.72
C LEU A 51 1.21 33.83 -13.01
N SER A 52 1.84 33.59 -11.88
CA SER A 52 2.69 34.48 -11.09
C SER A 52 3.71 33.65 -10.33
N ASP A 53 4.48 34.25 -9.44
CA ASP A 53 5.43 33.51 -8.58
C ASP A 53 4.71 32.53 -7.63
N THR A 54 3.44 32.77 -7.32
CA THR A 54 2.67 31.97 -6.37
C THR A 54 1.42 31.30 -6.95
N GLU A 55 1.05 31.59 -8.18
CA GLU A 55 -0.16 31.03 -8.80
C GLU A 55 0.16 30.10 -9.97
N VAL A 56 -0.45 28.93 -9.93
CA VAL A 56 -0.29 27.86 -10.93
C VAL A 56 -1.66 27.51 -11.51
N ARG A 57 -1.74 27.37 -12.80
CA ARG A 57 -2.91 26.80 -13.48
C ARG A 57 -2.59 25.45 -14.07
N ILE A 58 -3.33 24.44 -13.63
CA ILE A 58 -3.31 23.08 -14.16
C ILE A 58 -4.53 22.93 -15.08
N THR A 59 -4.32 22.55 -16.33
CA THR A 59 -5.39 22.24 -17.29
C THR A 59 -5.29 20.78 -17.69
N LEU A 60 -6.26 19.96 -17.26
CA LEU A 60 -6.33 18.53 -17.54
C LEU A 60 -6.87 18.27 -18.96
N ASP A 61 -6.39 17.25 -19.64
CA ASP A 61 -6.87 16.85 -20.97
C ASP A 61 -8.33 16.40 -20.92
N LYS A 62 -8.75 15.75 -19.83
CA LYS A 62 -10.14 15.36 -19.54
C LYS A 62 -10.54 15.75 -18.12
N PRO A 63 -11.85 15.91 -17.83
CA PRO A 63 -12.31 16.16 -16.48
C PRO A 63 -11.96 14.97 -15.56
N GLU A 64 -11.37 15.27 -14.42
CA GLU A 64 -11.09 14.28 -13.36
C GLU A 64 -11.48 14.87 -12.01
N SER A 65 -12.12 14.08 -11.14
CA SER A 65 -12.56 14.54 -9.82
C SER A 65 -11.72 13.96 -8.68
N VAL A 66 -11.39 12.68 -8.76
CA VAL A 66 -10.67 11.98 -7.72
C VAL A 66 -9.16 12.03 -7.99
N ASN A 67 -8.77 11.70 -9.22
CA ASN A 67 -7.35 11.62 -9.57
C ASN A 67 -6.65 12.99 -9.52
N ALA A 68 -7.40 14.07 -9.74
CA ALA A 68 -6.88 15.44 -9.58
C ALA A 68 -6.31 15.71 -8.18
N LEU A 69 -6.95 15.19 -7.11
CA LEU A 69 -6.42 15.30 -5.76
C LEU A 69 -5.12 14.52 -5.57
N SER A 70 -4.97 13.38 -6.24
CA SER A 70 -3.76 12.57 -6.19
C SER A 70 -2.57 13.29 -6.82
N TYR A 71 -2.79 14.03 -7.91
CA TYR A 71 -1.74 14.87 -8.50
C TYR A 71 -1.26 15.92 -7.52
N LEU A 72 -2.17 16.57 -6.80
CA LEU A 72 -1.83 17.64 -5.85
C LEU A 72 -1.17 17.13 -4.57
N SER A 73 -1.54 15.94 -4.11
CA SER A 73 -1.04 15.36 -2.86
C SER A 73 0.16 14.42 -3.02
N GLY A 74 0.31 13.80 -4.20
CA GLY A 74 1.30 12.75 -4.44
C GLY A 74 2.48 13.18 -5.32
N THR A 75 2.41 14.33 -6.01
CA THR A 75 3.51 14.78 -6.87
C THR A 75 4.56 15.51 -6.05
N MET A 76 5.77 14.95 -5.99
CA MET A 76 6.93 15.62 -5.40
C MET A 76 7.44 16.69 -6.35
N ILE A 77 7.31 17.95 -5.97
CA ILE A 77 7.81 19.06 -6.77
C ILE A 77 9.34 19.09 -6.70
N VAL A 78 9.98 19.26 -7.84
CA VAL A 78 11.43 19.31 -7.96
C VAL A 78 11.91 20.73 -8.29
N PRO A 79 13.11 21.14 -7.81
CA PRO A 79 13.67 22.46 -8.10
C PRO A 79 14.08 22.57 -9.57
N LYS A 80 13.38 23.41 -10.33
CA LYS A 80 13.63 23.68 -11.76
C LYS A 80 15.10 23.97 -12.01
N HIS A 81 15.70 24.86 -11.21
CA HIS A 81 17.09 25.31 -11.38
C HIS A 81 18.15 24.21 -11.24
N VAL A 82 17.78 23.05 -10.68
CA VAL A 82 18.62 21.85 -10.61
C VAL A 82 18.26 20.92 -11.76
N TRP A 83 16.97 20.56 -11.88
CA TRP A 83 16.53 19.49 -12.76
C TRP A 83 16.53 19.87 -14.24
N GLU A 84 16.42 21.16 -14.60
CA GLU A 84 16.54 21.63 -16.00
C GLU A 84 17.92 21.38 -16.62
N LYS A 85 18.93 21.06 -15.78
CA LYS A 85 20.31 20.80 -16.21
C LYS A 85 20.64 19.32 -16.30
N ILE A 86 19.66 18.44 -15.99
CA ILE A 86 19.84 17.00 -15.99
C ILE A 86 19.46 16.44 -17.35
N ASP A 87 20.44 15.89 -18.06
CA ASP A 87 20.26 15.35 -19.41
C ASP A 87 19.31 14.12 -19.41
N ASP A 88 19.49 13.22 -18.43
CA ASP A 88 18.62 12.06 -18.24
C ASP A 88 18.00 12.04 -16.84
N PRO A 89 16.80 12.62 -16.69
CA PRO A 89 16.10 12.66 -15.40
C PRO A 89 15.62 11.29 -14.91
N VAL A 90 15.51 10.27 -15.78
CA VAL A 90 15.03 8.91 -15.43
C VAL A 90 16.11 8.15 -14.64
N THR A 91 17.37 8.30 -15.00
CA THR A 91 18.50 7.62 -14.35
C THR A 91 19.22 8.48 -13.32
N TYR A 92 18.78 9.74 -13.14
CA TYR A 92 19.40 10.67 -12.21
C TYR A 92 19.26 10.20 -10.76
N THR A 93 20.37 9.95 -10.07
CA THR A 93 20.41 9.39 -8.71
C THR A 93 20.12 10.41 -7.60
N ASN A 94 20.09 11.71 -7.91
CA ASN A 94 19.75 12.82 -7.01
C ASN A 94 20.43 12.76 -5.62
N LYS A 95 21.73 12.44 -5.58
CA LYS A 95 22.49 12.24 -4.33
C LYS A 95 22.51 13.47 -3.42
N ASP A 96 22.55 14.66 -4.02
CA ASP A 96 22.55 15.94 -3.31
C ASP A 96 21.17 16.59 -3.39
N ALA A 97 20.13 15.83 -3.09
CA ALA A 97 18.75 16.25 -3.26
C ALA A 97 18.45 17.59 -2.59
N VAL A 98 17.92 18.52 -3.39
CA VAL A 98 17.39 19.80 -2.93
C VAL A 98 15.89 19.66 -2.77
N GLY A 99 15.38 19.88 -1.57
CA GLY A 99 13.95 19.76 -1.23
C GLY A 99 13.44 20.96 -0.44
N SER A 100 12.12 21.07 -0.28
CA SER A 100 11.45 22.12 0.52
C SER A 100 10.95 21.62 1.88
N GLY A 101 11.18 20.35 2.22
CA GLY A 101 10.75 19.73 3.46
C GLY A 101 11.52 20.18 4.71
N PRO A 102 11.09 19.71 5.91
CA PRO A 102 11.70 20.11 7.18
C PRO A 102 13.14 19.62 7.36
N PHE A 103 13.55 18.64 6.59
CA PHE A 103 14.91 18.09 6.62
C PHE A 103 15.53 18.07 5.23
N THR A 104 16.87 18.02 5.20
CA THR A 104 17.68 17.99 3.99
C THR A 104 18.77 16.93 4.09
N VAL A 105 19.19 16.40 2.94
CA VAL A 105 20.35 15.51 2.83
C VAL A 105 21.67 16.26 2.97
N LYS A 106 21.69 17.58 2.77
CA LYS A 106 22.89 18.41 2.85
C LYS A 106 23.51 18.34 4.24
N GLY A 107 24.76 17.93 4.32
CA GLY A 107 25.46 17.68 5.59
C GLY A 107 25.04 16.39 6.30
N GLY A 108 24.22 15.57 5.67
CA GLY A 108 23.91 14.21 6.09
C GLY A 108 24.94 13.20 5.62
N ASN A 109 24.69 11.94 5.91
CA ASN A 109 25.52 10.82 5.48
C ASN A 109 24.64 9.73 4.87
N PHE A 110 25.11 9.13 3.77
CA PHE A 110 24.45 8.00 3.12
C PHE A 110 25.41 6.81 3.06
N SER A 111 24.91 5.66 3.54
CA SER A 111 25.58 4.37 3.44
C SER A 111 24.53 3.29 3.13
N PRO A 112 24.91 2.08 2.74
CA PRO A 112 23.98 0.99 2.50
C PRO A 112 23.16 0.57 3.73
N THR A 113 23.63 0.89 4.95
CA THR A 113 22.99 0.49 6.21
C THR A 113 22.43 1.65 7.02
N ALA A 114 22.70 2.89 6.64
CA ALA A 114 22.16 4.05 7.35
C ALA A 114 22.20 5.31 6.47
N TYR A 115 21.23 6.18 6.68
CA TYR A 115 21.25 7.54 6.12
C TYR A 115 20.74 8.56 7.13
N THR A 116 21.27 9.77 7.03
CA THR A 116 21.00 10.85 7.97
C THR A 116 20.50 12.08 7.24
N PHE A 117 19.39 12.63 7.73
CA PHE A 117 18.91 13.95 7.34
C PHE A 117 19.23 14.96 8.41
N LYS A 118 19.50 16.19 8.01
CA LYS A 118 19.72 17.35 8.89
C LYS A 118 18.55 18.32 8.79
N LYS A 119 18.33 19.12 9.83
CA LYS A 119 17.35 20.19 9.82
C LYS A 119 17.59 21.10 8.59
N ASN A 120 16.49 21.42 7.89
CA ASN A 120 16.53 22.36 6.77
C ASN A 120 16.47 23.80 7.34
N PRO A 121 17.53 24.63 7.17
CA PRO A 121 17.58 25.98 7.71
C PRO A 121 16.62 26.95 6.99
N TYR A 122 16.10 26.57 5.84
CA TYR A 122 15.20 27.38 5.02
C TYR A 122 13.75 26.88 5.04
N TYR A 123 13.44 25.97 5.99
CA TYR A 123 12.08 25.46 6.10
C TYR A 123 11.09 26.58 6.48
N TRP A 124 9.96 26.60 5.81
CA TRP A 124 8.97 27.68 5.88
C TRP A 124 8.33 27.86 7.27
N ASP A 125 8.22 26.78 8.06
CA ASP A 125 7.59 26.81 9.39
C ASP A 125 8.66 27.20 10.42
N GLU A 126 8.68 28.49 10.78
CA GLU A 126 9.71 29.07 11.64
C GLU A 126 9.80 28.33 12.98
N GLY A 127 11.02 28.04 13.42
CA GLY A 127 11.26 27.26 14.62
C GLY A 127 11.13 25.75 14.45
N LYS A 128 10.61 25.28 13.33
CA LYS A 128 10.45 23.84 13.03
C LYS A 128 11.49 23.33 12.02
N PRO A 129 11.80 22.01 12.11
CA PRO A 129 11.59 21.11 13.25
C PRO A 129 12.42 21.52 14.47
N GLU A 130 12.03 21.10 15.68
CA GLU A 130 12.83 21.37 16.88
C GLU A 130 14.02 20.40 17.05
N ILE A 131 13.88 19.19 16.51
CA ILE A 131 14.96 18.19 16.46
C ILE A 131 15.97 18.53 15.37
N ASP A 132 17.25 18.20 15.59
CA ASP A 132 18.36 18.58 14.69
C ASP A 132 18.48 17.71 13.44
N GLY A 133 17.91 16.50 13.48
CA GLY A 133 17.99 15.58 12.37
C GLY A 133 17.34 14.23 12.66
N VAL A 134 17.34 13.38 11.65
CA VAL A 134 16.82 12.01 11.70
C VAL A 134 17.84 11.09 11.07
N ARG A 135 18.15 10.00 11.75
CA ARG A 135 18.99 8.92 11.23
C ARG A 135 18.17 7.66 11.06
N TYR A 136 18.04 7.20 9.83
CA TYR A 136 17.50 5.88 9.54
C TYR A 136 18.60 4.84 9.58
N VAL A 137 18.33 3.69 10.19
CA VAL A 137 19.25 2.55 10.25
C VAL A 137 18.55 1.29 9.77
N LEU A 138 19.25 0.47 9.01
CA LEU A 138 18.78 -0.83 8.59
C LEU A 138 19.09 -1.84 9.72
N ILE A 139 18.05 -2.39 10.34
CA ILE A 139 18.17 -3.49 11.29
C ILE A 139 18.06 -4.79 10.51
N THR A 140 19.10 -5.61 10.58
CA THR A 140 19.14 -6.96 10.02
C THR A 140 19.02 -8.00 11.12
N GLY A 141 18.46 -9.18 10.83
CA GLY A 141 18.31 -10.27 11.81
C GLY A 141 16.87 -10.49 12.28
N GLY A 142 15.89 -9.92 11.54
CA GLY A 142 14.47 -10.20 11.73
C GLY A 142 13.86 -9.54 12.96
N THR A 143 12.68 -10.04 13.37
CA THR A 143 11.86 -9.43 14.43
C THR A 143 12.53 -9.38 15.79
N GLN A 144 13.37 -10.37 16.13
CA GLN A 144 14.10 -10.38 17.42
C GLN A 144 15.17 -9.28 17.47
N ALA A 145 15.88 -9.03 16.37
CA ALA A 145 16.85 -7.95 16.31
C ALA A 145 16.17 -6.57 16.41
N SER A 146 15.00 -6.42 15.79
CA SER A 146 14.18 -5.20 15.89
C SER A 146 13.72 -4.97 17.32
N GLN A 147 13.18 -6.00 17.99
CA GLN A 147 12.80 -5.92 19.40
C GLN A 147 13.97 -5.50 20.29
N ASN A 148 15.14 -6.15 20.13
CA ASN A 148 16.32 -5.84 20.91
C ASN A 148 16.79 -4.39 20.71
N ALA A 149 16.84 -3.92 19.46
CA ALA A 149 17.25 -2.56 19.15
C ALA A 149 16.32 -1.49 19.78
N LEU A 150 15.01 -1.75 19.77
CA LEU A 150 14.04 -0.87 20.42
C LEU A 150 14.22 -0.85 21.94
N THR A 151 14.23 -2.04 22.59
CA THR A 151 14.28 -2.14 24.05
C THR A 151 15.64 -1.74 24.64
N ALA A 152 16.71 -1.83 23.86
CA ALA A 152 18.03 -1.31 24.23
C ALA A 152 18.14 0.21 24.07
N GLY A 153 17.21 0.86 23.40
CA GLY A 153 17.28 2.29 23.05
C GLY A 153 18.28 2.62 21.95
N ASP A 154 18.66 1.62 21.13
CA ASP A 154 19.51 1.83 19.95
C ASP A 154 18.77 2.60 18.84
N VAL A 155 17.45 2.53 18.86
CA VAL A 155 16.54 3.32 18.01
C VAL A 155 15.45 3.97 18.88
N ASP A 156 15.10 5.21 18.55
CA ASP A 156 14.07 5.98 19.25
C ASP A 156 12.67 5.75 18.65
N TRP A 157 12.59 5.17 17.46
CA TRP A 157 11.38 4.99 16.68
C TRP A 157 11.53 3.88 15.66
N MET A 158 10.52 3.04 15.57
CA MET A 158 10.43 1.99 14.54
C MET A 158 8.98 1.66 14.21
N SER A 159 8.80 0.81 13.20
CA SER A 159 7.52 0.19 12.87
C SER A 159 7.76 -1.29 12.66
N ALA A 160 7.36 -2.09 13.64
CA ALA A 160 7.55 -3.54 13.62
C ALA A 160 6.43 -4.25 14.38
N ILE A 161 6.25 -5.54 14.08
CA ILE A 161 5.42 -6.45 14.87
C ILE A 161 6.32 -7.59 15.33
N PHE A 162 6.38 -7.84 16.64
CA PHE A 162 7.12 -8.94 17.20
C PHE A 162 6.29 -9.72 18.23
N PRO A 163 6.63 -11.02 18.47
CA PRO A 163 5.87 -11.85 19.39
C PRO A 163 5.80 -11.29 20.81
N ASN A 164 4.64 -11.47 21.46
CA ASN A 164 4.39 -11.02 22.84
C ASN A 164 4.69 -9.53 23.08
N MET A 165 4.42 -8.68 22.07
CA MET A 165 4.77 -7.28 22.06
C MET A 165 4.25 -6.54 23.30
N ASP A 166 2.99 -6.76 23.69
CA ASP A 166 2.39 -6.09 24.85
C ASP A 166 3.11 -6.46 26.16
N ASP A 167 3.44 -7.75 26.34
CA ASP A 167 4.18 -8.22 27.51
C ASP A 167 5.59 -7.61 27.55
N VAL A 168 6.30 -7.61 26.42
CA VAL A 168 7.64 -7.03 26.31
C VAL A 168 7.62 -5.54 26.62
N LEU A 169 6.73 -4.78 26.00
CA LEU A 169 6.66 -3.34 26.13
C LEU A 169 6.13 -2.89 27.50
N SER A 170 5.43 -3.76 28.22
CA SER A 170 4.99 -3.44 29.60
C SER A 170 6.15 -3.11 30.55
N GLY A 171 7.35 -3.58 30.26
CA GLY A 171 8.60 -3.26 30.97
C GLY A 171 9.20 -1.89 30.62
N TYR A 172 8.66 -1.19 29.60
CA TYR A 172 9.21 0.05 29.05
C TYR A 172 8.14 1.14 28.96
N PRO A 173 7.75 1.76 30.07
CA PRO A 173 6.61 2.69 30.12
C PRO A 173 6.78 3.96 29.28
N ASP A 174 8.01 4.29 28.89
CA ASP A 174 8.32 5.42 28.02
C ASP A 174 8.21 5.07 26.51
N ILE A 175 7.97 3.81 26.15
CA ILE A 175 7.68 3.43 24.78
C ILE A 175 6.17 3.55 24.53
N GLN A 176 5.79 4.44 23.64
CA GLN A 176 4.42 4.58 23.14
C GLN A 176 4.21 3.69 21.93
N THR A 177 3.01 3.13 21.80
CA THR A 177 2.58 2.40 20.59
C THR A 177 1.39 3.09 19.94
N VAL A 178 1.42 3.20 18.63
CA VAL A 178 0.30 3.72 17.83
C VAL A 178 -0.01 2.74 16.72
N ASN A 179 -1.28 2.42 16.55
CA ASN A 179 -1.75 1.54 15.48
C ASN A 179 -2.53 2.31 14.43
N VAL A 180 -1.94 2.47 13.25
CA VAL A 180 -2.57 3.10 12.08
C VAL A 180 -2.66 2.07 10.95
N PRO A 181 -3.73 1.27 10.89
CA PRO A 181 -3.86 0.25 9.86
C PRO A 181 -3.83 0.87 8.46
N SER A 182 -2.86 0.47 7.65
CA SER A 182 -2.57 1.08 6.35
C SER A 182 -2.63 0.10 5.18
N SER A 183 -2.74 -1.20 5.44
CA SER A 183 -2.81 -2.22 4.39
C SER A 183 -3.78 -3.35 4.74
N GLN A 184 -4.11 -4.15 3.73
CA GLN A 184 -4.94 -5.34 3.86
C GLN A 184 -4.13 -6.54 3.39
N MET A 185 -4.06 -7.55 4.24
CA MET A 185 -3.45 -8.82 3.88
C MET A 185 -4.43 -9.65 3.05
N ALA A 186 -3.99 -10.10 1.91
CA ALA A 186 -4.78 -10.95 1.03
C ALA A 186 -3.89 -12.01 0.35
N PHE A 187 -4.49 -13.11 -0.05
CA PHE A 187 -3.91 -13.95 -1.07
C PHE A 187 -4.23 -13.36 -2.44
N MET A 188 -3.21 -12.88 -3.12
CA MET A 188 -3.26 -12.41 -4.48
C MET A 188 -3.11 -13.60 -5.44
N THR A 189 -3.91 -13.65 -6.49
CA THR A 189 -3.92 -14.78 -7.43
C THR A 189 -3.59 -14.31 -8.85
N CYS A 190 -2.81 -15.09 -9.62
CA CYS A 190 -2.76 -14.90 -11.06
C CYS A 190 -4.09 -15.43 -11.64
N SER A 191 -5.05 -14.54 -11.89
CA SER A 191 -6.46 -14.92 -12.05
C SER A 191 -6.94 -15.04 -13.51
N ASN A 192 -6.30 -14.35 -14.45
CA ASN A 192 -6.82 -14.18 -15.80
C ASN A 192 -6.10 -15.08 -16.83
N LYS A 193 -6.82 -16.08 -17.35
CA LYS A 193 -6.30 -17.00 -18.40
C LYS A 193 -5.94 -16.28 -19.69
N GLU A 194 -6.69 -15.25 -20.08
CA GLU A 194 -6.45 -14.50 -21.34
C GLU A 194 -5.15 -13.70 -21.27
N LEU A 195 -4.72 -13.33 -20.08
CA LEU A 195 -3.44 -12.68 -19.85
C LEU A 195 -2.30 -13.66 -19.56
N GLY A 196 -2.55 -14.97 -19.67
CA GLY A 196 -1.54 -16.03 -19.58
C GLY A 196 -1.42 -16.69 -18.22
N CYS A 197 -2.29 -16.38 -17.25
CA CYS A 197 -2.34 -17.12 -15.99
C CYS A 197 -2.81 -18.56 -16.23
N SER A 198 -2.33 -19.48 -15.40
CA SER A 198 -2.64 -20.90 -15.50
C SER A 198 -2.83 -21.56 -14.14
N GLY A 199 -3.22 -22.82 -14.15
CA GLY A 199 -3.46 -23.59 -12.92
C GLY A 199 -4.87 -23.41 -12.33
N PRO A 200 -5.18 -24.17 -11.27
CA PRO A 200 -6.52 -24.24 -10.70
C PRO A 200 -7.00 -22.92 -10.10
N ILE A 201 -6.07 -22.05 -9.70
CA ILE A 201 -6.39 -20.75 -9.08
C ILE A 201 -7.05 -19.77 -10.07
N THR A 202 -6.99 -20.05 -11.36
CA THR A 202 -7.70 -19.25 -12.39
C THR A 202 -9.22 -19.47 -12.38
N ASP A 203 -9.70 -20.54 -11.73
CA ASP A 203 -11.13 -20.78 -11.52
C ASP A 203 -11.67 -19.95 -10.32
N PRO A 204 -12.67 -19.05 -10.53
CA PRO A 204 -13.26 -18.29 -9.44
C PRO A 204 -13.83 -19.16 -8.32
N ALA A 205 -14.34 -20.36 -8.64
CA ALA A 205 -14.88 -21.29 -7.64
C ALA A 205 -13.78 -21.73 -6.64
N VAL A 206 -12.56 -21.96 -7.10
CA VAL A 206 -11.43 -22.31 -6.23
C VAL A 206 -11.10 -21.14 -5.30
N ARG A 207 -11.05 -19.91 -5.82
CA ARG A 207 -10.79 -18.71 -5.02
C ARG A 207 -11.86 -18.47 -3.96
N LYS A 208 -13.14 -18.63 -4.34
CA LYS A 208 -14.28 -18.55 -3.39
C LYS A 208 -14.25 -19.66 -2.35
N ALA A 209 -13.93 -20.90 -2.73
CA ALA A 209 -13.78 -21.99 -1.78
C ALA A 209 -12.68 -21.70 -0.75
N ILE A 210 -11.54 -21.18 -1.17
CA ILE A 210 -10.48 -20.74 -0.26
C ILE A 210 -11.01 -19.61 0.65
N TYR A 211 -11.70 -18.60 0.11
CA TYR A 211 -12.27 -17.50 0.89
C TYR A 211 -13.17 -17.98 2.03
N TYR A 212 -14.09 -18.90 1.75
CA TYR A 212 -15.02 -19.41 2.75
C TYR A 212 -14.38 -20.41 3.73
N ALA A 213 -13.35 -21.15 3.32
CA ALA A 213 -12.71 -22.13 4.18
C ALA A 213 -11.81 -21.52 5.26
N LEU A 214 -11.27 -20.32 5.05
CA LEU A 214 -10.31 -19.72 5.97
C LEU A 214 -10.93 -19.36 7.33
N ASP A 215 -10.41 -19.92 8.41
CA ASP A 215 -10.61 -19.46 9.78
C ASP A 215 -9.60 -18.33 10.07
N ARG A 216 -10.04 -17.11 9.89
CA ARG A 216 -9.23 -15.89 10.01
C ARG A 216 -8.89 -15.58 11.46
N ASN A 217 -9.77 -15.94 12.41
CA ASN A 217 -9.49 -15.81 13.84
C ASN A 217 -8.31 -16.69 14.25
N GLN A 218 -8.25 -17.90 13.70
CA GLN A 218 -7.14 -18.80 13.96
C GLN A 218 -5.85 -18.31 13.29
N ILE A 219 -5.91 -17.82 12.04
CA ILE A 219 -4.75 -17.21 11.37
C ILE A 219 -4.24 -16.01 12.18
N ASN A 220 -5.12 -15.10 12.60
CA ASN A 220 -4.75 -13.96 13.41
C ASN A 220 -4.05 -14.39 14.72
N LYS A 221 -4.66 -15.33 15.43
CA LYS A 221 -4.15 -15.77 16.72
C LYS A 221 -2.80 -16.50 16.62
N LEU A 222 -2.66 -17.44 15.67
CA LEU A 222 -1.51 -18.34 15.62
C LEU A 222 -0.32 -17.81 14.80
N ALA A 223 -0.59 -16.99 13.79
CA ALA A 223 0.43 -16.48 12.88
C ALA A 223 0.76 -15.01 13.10
N LEU A 224 -0.23 -14.21 13.54
CA LEU A 224 -0.14 -12.76 13.56
C LEU A 224 -0.30 -12.17 14.97
N ASN A 225 -0.19 -13.01 16.00
CA ASN A 225 -0.23 -12.64 17.42
C ASN A 225 -1.46 -11.80 17.85
N GLY A 226 -2.59 -11.95 17.16
CA GLY A 226 -3.82 -11.19 17.42
C GLY A 226 -3.78 -9.72 16.99
N GLN A 227 -2.73 -9.29 16.31
CA GLN A 227 -2.49 -7.89 15.95
C GLN A 227 -3.28 -7.37 14.76
N TYR A 228 -4.03 -8.22 14.06
CA TYR A 228 -4.77 -7.86 12.87
C TYR A 228 -6.28 -7.78 13.18
N SER A 229 -7.01 -7.01 12.37
CA SER A 229 -8.44 -6.79 12.55
C SER A 229 -9.26 -7.31 11.35
N GLU A 230 -10.57 -7.31 11.52
CA GLU A 230 -11.52 -7.73 10.49
C GLU A 230 -11.45 -6.87 9.23
N LEU A 231 -11.90 -7.44 8.11
CA LEU A 231 -11.86 -6.85 6.79
C LEU A 231 -13.15 -7.10 6.04
N ALA A 232 -13.54 -6.18 5.16
CA ALA A 232 -14.65 -6.36 4.24
C ALA A 232 -14.34 -7.41 3.16
N GLY A 233 -15.36 -8.17 2.73
CA GLY A 233 -15.22 -9.18 1.68
C GLY A 233 -14.71 -8.64 0.34
N SER A 234 -15.01 -7.38 0.04
CA SER A 234 -14.47 -6.64 -1.13
C SER A 234 -13.11 -5.99 -0.89
N LEU A 235 -12.45 -6.27 0.25
CA LEU A 235 -11.22 -5.63 0.74
C LEU A 235 -11.38 -4.15 1.14
N TYR A 236 -12.43 -3.48 0.68
CA TYR A 236 -12.67 -2.04 0.86
C TYR A 236 -14.15 -1.76 0.62
N PRO A 237 -14.80 -0.70 1.17
CA PRO A 237 -14.27 0.40 1.96
C PRO A 237 -14.35 0.21 3.48
N TYR A 238 -13.59 1.00 4.24
CA TYR A 238 -13.64 1.05 5.71
C TYR A 238 -13.41 2.48 6.24
N GLY A 239 -13.56 2.67 7.57
CA GLY A 239 -13.39 3.98 8.19
C GLY A 239 -14.38 5.01 7.63
N GLN A 240 -13.89 6.19 7.30
CA GLN A 240 -14.71 7.28 6.74
C GLN A 240 -15.37 6.97 5.37
N PHE A 241 -14.96 5.91 4.72
CA PHE A 241 -15.44 5.50 3.40
C PHE A 241 -16.52 4.43 3.44
N THR A 242 -16.94 3.96 4.63
CA THR A 242 -18.03 2.97 4.79
C THR A 242 -19.34 3.42 4.16
N LYS A 243 -19.55 4.73 3.98
CA LYS A 243 -20.69 5.28 3.22
C LYS A 243 -20.79 4.77 1.77
N TYR A 244 -19.69 4.23 1.23
CA TYR A 244 -19.62 3.62 -0.11
C TYR A 244 -19.61 2.09 -0.07
N ALA A 245 -19.80 1.49 1.12
CA ALA A 245 -19.90 0.04 1.22
C ALA A 245 -21.14 -0.46 0.50
N SER A 246 -21.00 -1.59 -0.19
CA SER A 246 -22.12 -2.29 -0.83
C SER A 246 -22.82 -3.17 0.20
N ASP A 247 -24.14 -3.11 0.21
CA ASP A 247 -24.99 -4.02 0.98
C ASP A 247 -25.14 -5.39 0.28
N ASP A 248 -24.78 -5.47 -1.01
CA ASP A 248 -24.87 -6.67 -1.85
C ASP A 248 -23.66 -7.60 -1.72
N VAL A 249 -22.56 -7.13 -1.11
CA VAL A 249 -21.40 -7.99 -0.85
C VAL A 249 -21.63 -8.76 0.43
N PRO A 250 -21.78 -10.11 0.36
CA PRO A 250 -21.99 -10.92 1.54
C PRO A 250 -20.84 -10.80 2.53
N ASP A 251 -21.16 -10.88 3.81
CA ASP A 251 -20.15 -10.96 4.87
C ASP A 251 -19.18 -9.78 4.89
N SER A 252 -19.70 -8.61 5.18
CA SER A 252 -18.89 -7.41 5.37
C SER A 252 -19.15 -6.80 6.77
N PRO A 253 -18.27 -7.00 7.76
CA PRO A 253 -16.94 -7.65 7.67
C PRO A 253 -17.01 -9.16 7.43
N ILE A 254 -15.94 -9.71 6.86
CA ILE A 254 -15.86 -11.16 6.60
C ILE A 254 -15.88 -11.96 7.89
N PRO A 255 -16.52 -13.16 7.90
CA PRO A 255 -16.56 -13.99 9.08
C PRO A 255 -15.15 -14.38 9.55
N GLY A 256 -14.92 -14.25 10.83
CA GLY A 256 -13.65 -14.69 11.43
C GLY A 256 -13.48 -16.21 11.34
N LYS A 257 -14.58 -16.97 11.41
CA LYS A 257 -14.57 -18.45 11.39
C LYS A 257 -14.87 -18.98 10.00
N GLY A 258 -14.09 -19.98 9.56
CA GLY A 258 -14.28 -20.62 8.26
C GLY A 258 -15.61 -21.39 8.13
N ARG A 259 -16.15 -21.41 6.91
CA ARG A 259 -17.37 -22.13 6.49
C ARG A 259 -16.98 -23.28 5.56
N THR A 260 -16.43 -24.33 6.11
CA THR A 260 -15.86 -25.46 5.34
C THR A 260 -16.89 -26.18 4.47
N ASP A 261 -18.13 -26.34 4.95
CA ASP A 261 -19.18 -27.02 4.19
C ASP A 261 -19.61 -26.22 2.95
N GLU A 262 -19.68 -24.89 3.08
CA GLU A 262 -19.93 -23.99 1.96
C GLU A 262 -18.79 -24.03 0.93
N ALA A 263 -17.54 -24.03 1.39
CA ALA A 263 -16.37 -24.15 0.54
C ALA A 263 -16.35 -25.45 -0.26
N VAL A 264 -16.67 -26.58 0.40
CA VAL A 264 -16.77 -27.90 -0.23
C VAL A 264 -17.89 -27.89 -1.29
N LYS A 265 -19.05 -27.36 -0.94
CA LYS A 265 -20.20 -27.28 -1.87
C LYS A 265 -19.84 -26.46 -3.12
N ILE A 266 -19.13 -25.34 -2.98
CA ILE A 266 -18.69 -24.52 -4.12
C ILE A 266 -17.78 -25.32 -5.06
N LEU A 267 -16.86 -26.12 -4.53
CA LEU A 267 -15.99 -26.96 -5.36
C LEU A 267 -16.77 -28.05 -6.09
N GLU A 268 -17.67 -28.74 -5.39
CA GLU A 268 -18.50 -29.81 -5.95
C GLU A 268 -19.45 -29.30 -7.01
N ASP A 269 -20.14 -28.18 -6.77
CA ASP A 269 -21.02 -27.51 -7.73
C ASP A 269 -20.23 -27.06 -9.00
N ALA A 270 -18.94 -26.72 -8.83
CA ALA A 270 -18.05 -26.37 -9.94
C ALA A 270 -17.45 -27.60 -10.67
N GLY A 271 -17.81 -28.83 -10.25
CA GLY A 271 -17.41 -30.09 -10.89
C GLY A 271 -16.05 -30.63 -10.42
N TYR A 272 -15.53 -30.16 -9.28
CA TYR A 272 -14.36 -30.77 -8.64
C TYR A 272 -14.75 -32.04 -7.90
N THR A 273 -13.89 -33.06 -8.00
CA THR A 273 -14.08 -34.36 -7.30
C THR A 273 -12.82 -34.71 -6.49
N LYS A 274 -12.96 -35.40 -5.37
CA LYS A 274 -11.82 -35.86 -4.58
C LYS A 274 -11.11 -37.02 -5.26
N GLY A 275 -9.79 -36.90 -5.36
CA GLY A 275 -8.91 -38.03 -5.73
C GLY A 275 -8.68 -38.98 -4.56
N ASP A 276 -7.97 -40.08 -4.82
CA ASP A 276 -7.64 -41.13 -3.82
C ASP A 276 -6.79 -40.60 -2.66
N ASP A 277 -6.05 -39.51 -2.88
CA ASP A 277 -5.28 -38.81 -1.87
C ASP A 277 -6.07 -37.78 -1.06
N GLY A 278 -7.39 -37.67 -1.32
CA GLY A 278 -8.29 -36.75 -0.67
C GLY A 278 -8.21 -35.30 -1.17
N ILE A 279 -7.37 -35.00 -2.17
CA ILE A 279 -7.26 -33.68 -2.78
C ILE A 279 -8.28 -33.55 -3.94
N TYR A 280 -8.99 -32.43 -4.00
CA TYR A 280 -9.89 -32.15 -5.10
C TYR A 280 -9.15 -31.96 -6.42
N GLN A 281 -9.77 -32.40 -7.49
CA GLN A 281 -9.25 -32.27 -8.84
C GLN A 281 -10.38 -32.08 -9.84
N LYS A 282 -10.05 -31.46 -10.98
CA LYS A 282 -10.94 -31.28 -12.13
C LYS A 282 -10.12 -31.40 -13.41
N ASP A 283 -10.62 -32.18 -14.38
CA ASP A 283 -9.92 -32.43 -15.66
C ASP A 283 -8.48 -32.94 -15.48
N GLY A 284 -8.23 -33.75 -14.44
CA GLY A 284 -6.93 -34.30 -14.10
C GLY A 284 -5.97 -33.31 -13.39
N VAL A 285 -6.39 -32.06 -13.14
CA VAL A 285 -5.61 -31.06 -12.42
C VAL A 285 -6.02 -31.02 -10.95
N LYS A 286 -5.08 -31.32 -10.06
CA LYS A 286 -5.29 -31.28 -8.61
C LYS A 286 -5.27 -29.85 -8.08
N LEU A 287 -6.04 -29.62 -7.01
CA LEU A 287 -5.98 -28.38 -6.23
C LEU A 287 -4.74 -28.37 -5.32
N SER A 288 -3.56 -28.31 -5.95
CA SER A 288 -2.28 -28.13 -5.29
C SER A 288 -1.72 -26.79 -5.77
N ILE A 289 -1.57 -25.84 -4.84
CA ILE A 289 -1.34 -24.42 -5.13
C ILE A 289 -0.09 -23.94 -4.38
N LYS A 290 0.83 -23.33 -5.09
CA LYS A 290 2.00 -22.67 -4.53
C LYS A 290 1.70 -21.22 -4.19
N VAL A 291 2.10 -20.79 -2.99
CA VAL A 291 1.98 -19.43 -2.50
C VAL A 291 3.34 -18.81 -2.40
N ALA A 292 3.68 -17.94 -3.35
CA ALA A 292 4.92 -17.19 -3.34
C ALA A 292 4.99 -16.25 -2.12
N VAL A 293 6.11 -16.27 -1.41
CA VAL A 293 6.33 -15.45 -0.22
C VAL A 293 7.81 -15.14 -0.04
N MET A 294 8.12 -13.95 0.49
CA MET A 294 9.48 -13.60 0.84
C MET A 294 9.97 -14.43 2.05
N SER A 295 11.17 -14.99 1.97
CA SER A 295 11.73 -15.91 2.97
C SER A 295 12.07 -15.25 4.32
N ASP A 296 12.13 -13.92 4.36
CA ASP A 296 12.42 -13.12 5.55
C ASP A 296 11.16 -12.54 6.25
N VAL A 297 9.95 -12.81 5.72
CA VAL A 297 8.68 -12.34 6.27
C VAL A 297 7.97 -13.48 7.00
N SER A 298 8.40 -13.73 8.24
CA SER A 298 8.00 -14.90 9.02
C SER A 298 6.50 -14.95 9.37
N ASP A 299 5.86 -13.81 9.62
CA ASP A 299 4.43 -13.70 9.90
C ASP A 299 3.58 -14.12 8.69
N TRP A 300 3.97 -13.73 7.48
CA TRP A 300 3.31 -14.17 6.25
C TRP A 300 3.49 -15.67 6.01
N ILE A 301 4.70 -16.21 6.22
CA ILE A 301 4.96 -17.65 6.12
C ILE A 301 4.10 -18.42 7.11
N ASN A 302 3.99 -17.95 8.34
CA ASN A 302 3.15 -18.56 9.36
C ASN A 302 1.66 -18.49 8.98
N ALA A 303 1.18 -17.38 8.42
CA ALA A 303 -0.19 -17.26 7.93
C ALA A 303 -0.51 -18.28 6.82
N ILE A 304 0.41 -18.47 5.87
CA ILE A 304 0.30 -19.51 4.84
C ILE A 304 0.25 -20.90 5.46
N ASN A 305 1.11 -21.20 6.43
CA ASN A 305 1.17 -22.51 7.09
C ASN A 305 -0.14 -22.82 7.84
N VAL A 306 -0.72 -21.85 8.54
CA VAL A 306 -2.02 -22.02 9.20
C VAL A 306 -3.13 -22.23 8.17
N ALA A 307 -3.18 -21.42 7.11
CA ALA A 307 -4.13 -21.57 6.00
C ALA A 307 -3.99 -22.94 5.31
N SER A 308 -2.76 -23.42 5.08
CA SER A 308 -2.48 -24.74 4.51
C SER A 308 -3.10 -25.86 5.33
N GLN A 309 -2.95 -25.83 6.66
CA GLN A 309 -3.53 -26.82 7.54
C GLN A 309 -5.08 -26.80 7.51
N GLN A 310 -5.67 -25.63 7.37
CA GLN A 310 -7.13 -25.47 7.26
C GLN A 310 -7.65 -26.03 5.93
N LEU A 311 -7.03 -25.62 4.82
CA LEU A 311 -7.42 -25.97 3.47
C LEU A 311 -7.21 -27.46 3.15
N LYS A 312 -6.18 -28.07 3.72
CA LYS A 312 -5.95 -29.51 3.59
C LYS A 312 -7.10 -30.35 4.12
N LYS A 313 -7.79 -29.91 5.18
CA LYS A 313 -8.95 -30.61 5.76
C LYS A 313 -10.11 -30.70 4.77
N ILE A 314 -10.22 -29.74 3.88
CA ILE A 314 -11.26 -29.72 2.83
C ILE A 314 -10.74 -30.20 1.46
N GLY A 315 -9.51 -30.70 1.37
CA GLY A 315 -8.96 -31.28 0.14
C GLY A 315 -8.34 -30.27 -0.82
N ILE A 316 -7.86 -29.13 -0.32
CA ILE A 316 -7.01 -28.19 -1.07
C ILE A 316 -5.61 -28.27 -0.45
N ASP A 317 -4.60 -28.55 -1.28
CA ASP A 317 -3.19 -28.60 -0.87
C ASP A 317 -2.52 -27.27 -1.20
N LEU A 318 -2.09 -26.57 -0.16
CA LEU A 318 -1.48 -25.25 -0.25
C LEU A 318 -0.09 -25.26 0.38
N HIS A 319 0.94 -24.73 -0.30
CA HIS A 319 2.28 -24.67 0.25
C HIS A 319 3.00 -23.36 -0.02
N ALA A 320 3.78 -22.90 0.96
CA ALA A 320 4.62 -21.73 0.81
C ALA A 320 5.77 -22.01 -0.16
N ASP A 321 5.92 -21.15 -1.17
CA ASP A 321 7.06 -21.11 -2.07
C ASP A 321 7.92 -19.90 -1.67
N GLN A 322 8.93 -20.18 -0.81
CA GLN A 322 9.78 -19.14 -0.23
C GLN A 322 10.89 -18.74 -1.20
N MET A 323 11.02 -17.45 -1.44
CA MET A 323 12.02 -16.89 -2.34
C MET A 323 12.66 -15.62 -1.76
N SER A 324 13.77 -15.20 -2.31
CA SER A 324 14.37 -13.91 -1.93
C SER A 324 13.44 -12.76 -2.28
N SER A 325 13.58 -11.61 -1.61
CA SER A 325 12.79 -10.41 -1.88
C SER A 325 12.88 -9.94 -3.35
N ASN A 326 14.05 -10.08 -3.98
CA ASN A 326 14.23 -9.73 -5.39
C ASN A 326 13.52 -10.70 -6.33
N GLU A 327 13.63 -12.01 -6.10
CA GLU A 327 12.95 -13.04 -6.88
C GLU A 327 11.43 -12.90 -6.75
N TRP A 328 10.94 -12.69 -5.52
CA TRP A 328 9.53 -12.45 -5.25
C TRP A 328 9.02 -11.22 -6.02
N THR A 329 9.74 -10.09 -5.95
CA THR A 329 9.36 -8.86 -6.65
C THR A 329 9.31 -9.09 -8.16
N GLN A 330 10.29 -9.77 -8.73
CA GLN A 330 10.32 -10.08 -10.16
C GLN A 330 9.17 -11.03 -10.55
N ALA A 331 8.90 -12.06 -9.76
CA ALA A 331 7.80 -12.99 -10.00
C ALA A 331 6.44 -12.25 -10.01
N MET A 332 6.22 -11.34 -9.04
CA MET A 332 5.00 -10.52 -8.99
C MET A 332 4.88 -9.64 -10.23
N GLN A 333 5.91 -8.88 -10.56
CA GLN A 333 5.91 -7.97 -11.71
C GLN A 333 5.65 -8.72 -13.02
N GLN A 334 6.22 -9.89 -13.21
CA GLN A 334 6.09 -10.67 -14.44
C GLN A 334 4.91 -11.65 -14.45
N GLY A 335 4.16 -11.79 -13.32
CA GLY A 335 3.05 -12.74 -13.22
C GLY A 335 3.49 -14.20 -13.20
N GLN A 336 4.71 -14.48 -12.73
CA GLN A 336 5.29 -15.81 -12.65
C GLN A 336 5.01 -16.46 -11.29
N PHE A 337 3.75 -16.53 -10.90
CA PHE A 337 3.26 -17.13 -9.67
C PHE A 337 1.83 -17.63 -9.86
N GLU A 338 1.39 -18.60 -9.09
CA GLU A 338 -0.01 -19.02 -9.02
C GLU A 338 -0.77 -18.15 -8.00
N MET A 339 -0.30 -18.13 -6.78
CA MET A 339 -0.82 -17.33 -5.68
C MET A 339 0.35 -16.70 -4.91
N SER A 340 0.14 -15.56 -4.30
CA SER A 340 1.10 -14.94 -3.37
C SER A 340 0.35 -14.34 -2.19
N ILE A 341 0.98 -14.28 -1.02
CA ILE A 341 0.47 -13.41 0.05
C ILE A 341 0.96 -11.99 -0.21
N TYR A 342 0.08 -11.00 0.01
CA TYR A 342 0.36 -9.62 -0.35
C TYR A 342 -0.30 -8.61 0.58
N GLY A 343 0.39 -7.52 0.86
CA GLY A 343 -0.15 -6.38 1.58
C GLY A 343 -0.68 -5.31 0.62
N LEU A 344 -2.00 -5.22 0.47
CA LEU A 344 -2.64 -4.19 -0.35
C LEU A 344 -2.69 -2.89 0.44
N TRP A 345 -1.94 -1.91 0.02
CA TRP A 345 -1.93 -0.60 0.70
C TRP A 345 -3.10 0.27 0.24
N VAL A 346 -3.56 1.12 1.15
CA VAL A 346 -4.58 2.13 0.86
C VAL A 346 -3.90 3.49 0.74
N ALA A 347 -4.11 4.14 -0.38
CA ALA A 347 -3.64 5.49 -0.62
C ALA A 347 -4.78 6.35 -1.17
N GLY A 348 -4.73 7.66 -0.86
CA GLY A 348 -5.63 8.64 -1.44
C GLY A 348 -6.88 8.94 -0.64
N ALA A 349 -7.64 9.91 -1.14
CA ALA A 349 -8.76 10.54 -0.48
C ALA A 349 -10.11 9.83 -0.71
N GLU A 350 -10.16 8.81 -1.56
CA GLU A 350 -11.38 8.03 -1.87
C GLU A 350 -11.03 6.57 -2.22
N PRO A 351 -11.99 5.62 -2.10
CA PRO A 351 -11.83 4.21 -2.47
C PRO A 351 -11.41 3.98 -3.91
N TRP A 352 -11.68 4.93 -4.80
CA TRP A 352 -11.30 4.88 -6.20
C TRP A 352 -9.82 4.57 -6.39
N MET A 353 -8.95 5.18 -5.58
CA MET A 353 -7.50 4.97 -5.69
C MET A 353 -7.12 3.52 -5.48
N PHE A 354 -7.70 2.87 -4.48
CA PHE A 354 -7.50 1.46 -4.19
C PHE A 354 -7.95 0.57 -5.35
N TYR A 355 -9.20 0.74 -5.79
CA TYR A 355 -9.73 -0.07 -6.88
C TYR A 355 -9.01 0.19 -8.21
N ASN A 356 -8.67 1.45 -8.49
CA ASN A 356 -7.89 1.78 -9.70
C ASN A 356 -6.51 1.11 -9.68
N GLN A 357 -5.80 1.15 -8.54
CA GLN A 357 -4.48 0.55 -8.43
C GLN A 357 -4.50 -0.96 -8.67
N PHE A 358 -5.36 -1.67 -7.98
CA PHE A 358 -5.30 -3.14 -7.91
C PHE A 358 -6.22 -3.86 -8.89
N TYR A 359 -7.20 -3.17 -9.48
CA TYR A 359 -8.21 -3.82 -10.31
C TYR A 359 -8.37 -3.23 -11.72
N ALA A 360 -7.87 -2.03 -12.00
CA ALA A 360 -7.98 -1.46 -13.34
C ALA A 360 -7.12 -2.23 -14.36
N THR A 361 -7.70 -2.50 -15.52
CA THR A 361 -7.01 -3.15 -16.64
C THR A 361 -5.78 -2.37 -17.11
N ALA A 362 -5.79 -1.05 -17.00
CA ALA A 362 -4.67 -0.19 -17.38
C ALA A 362 -3.39 -0.43 -16.56
N ASN A 363 -3.50 -1.03 -15.37
CA ASN A 363 -2.40 -1.30 -14.43
C ASN A 363 -1.91 -2.74 -14.48
N THR A 364 -2.40 -3.55 -15.41
CA THR A 364 -1.96 -4.94 -15.60
C THR A 364 -1.34 -5.17 -16.97
N ALA A 365 -0.79 -6.37 -17.17
CA ALA A 365 -0.17 -6.80 -18.42
C ALA A 365 -0.23 -8.32 -18.53
N ALA A 366 0.03 -8.87 -19.71
CA ALA A 366 0.18 -10.31 -19.90
C ALA A 366 1.35 -10.87 -19.07
N VAL A 367 1.25 -12.14 -18.68
CA VAL A 367 2.34 -12.88 -18.03
C VAL A 367 3.63 -12.77 -18.85
N GLY A 368 4.75 -12.56 -18.19
CA GLY A 368 6.04 -12.27 -18.81
C GLY A 368 6.27 -10.80 -19.17
N LYS A 369 5.27 -9.93 -18.96
CA LYS A 369 5.40 -8.48 -19.07
C LYS A 369 5.23 -7.84 -17.71
N SER A 370 5.94 -6.73 -17.48
CA SER A 370 5.85 -6.00 -16.21
C SER A 370 4.46 -5.37 -16.05
N ALA A 371 3.82 -5.63 -14.91
CA ALA A 371 2.62 -4.97 -14.44
C ALA A 371 2.92 -4.21 -13.15
N TRP A 372 2.16 -3.13 -12.89
CA TRP A 372 2.21 -2.36 -11.65
C TRP A 372 0.95 -1.51 -11.47
N PRO A 373 0.29 -1.55 -10.33
CA PRO A 373 0.42 -2.52 -9.23
C PRO A 373 -0.57 -3.70 -9.32
N ASN A 374 -1.36 -3.83 -10.40
CA ASN A 374 -2.31 -4.92 -10.60
C ASN A 374 -1.59 -6.22 -11.01
N TYR A 375 -0.88 -6.82 -10.07
CA TYR A 375 -0.14 -8.07 -10.28
C TYR A 375 -1.04 -9.30 -10.44
N ALA A 376 -2.29 -9.23 -9.99
CA ALA A 376 -3.27 -10.31 -10.13
C ALA A 376 -3.66 -10.63 -11.58
N ARG A 377 -3.16 -9.86 -12.51
CA ARG A 377 -3.55 -9.97 -13.95
C ARG A 377 -5.06 -9.83 -14.13
N TYR A 378 -5.70 -9.07 -13.22
CA TYR A 378 -7.13 -8.86 -13.28
C TYR A 378 -7.50 -7.82 -14.36
N SER A 379 -8.55 -8.12 -15.11
CA SER A 379 -9.11 -7.23 -16.12
C SER A 379 -10.61 -7.48 -16.22
N ASN A 380 -11.41 -6.44 -16.03
CA ASN A 380 -12.86 -6.54 -16.09
C ASN A 380 -13.46 -5.20 -16.56
N LYS A 381 -14.23 -5.26 -17.64
CA LYS A 381 -14.82 -4.07 -18.25
C LYS A 381 -15.80 -3.34 -17.32
N THR A 382 -16.57 -4.07 -16.52
CA THR A 382 -17.52 -3.46 -15.56
C THR A 382 -16.78 -2.61 -14.54
N VAL A 383 -15.65 -3.11 -14.03
CA VAL A 383 -14.81 -2.39 -13.08
C VAL A 383 -14.17 -1.15 -13.73
N ASP A 384 -13.63 -1.29 -14.94
CA ASP A 384 -13.02 -0.18 -15.65
C ASP A 384 -14.03 0.94 -15.97
N ASP A 385 -15.23 0.57 -16.44
CA ASP A 385 -16.30 1.52 -16.73
C ASP A 385 -16.75 2.26 -15.46
N ALA A 386 -16.94 1.55 -14.35
CA ALA A 386 -17.33 2.14 -13.08
C ALA A 386 -16.25 3.09 -12.53
N LEU A 387 -14.97 2.71 -12.61
CA LEU A 387 -13.85 3.57 -12.24
C LEU A 387 -13.82 4.87 -13.06
N ASN A 388 -14.10 4.78 -14.36
CA ASN A 388 -14.17 5.96 -15.23
C ASN A 388 -15.33 6.89 -14.84
N VAL A 389 -16.52 6.34 -14.52
CA VAL A 389 -17.66 7.14 -14.08
C VAL A 389 -17.34 7.84 -12.76
N ILE A 390 -16.81 7.12 -11.77
CA ILE A 390 -16.43 7.68 -10.45
C ILE A 390 -15.45 8.83 -10.63
N ASN A 391 -14.43 8.66 -11.45
CA ASN A 391 -13.40 9.70 -11.67
C ASN A 391 -13.95 10.93 -12.39
N THR A 392 -15.05 10.81 -13.11
CA THR A 392 -15.64 11.91 -13.87
C THR A 392 -16.89 12.52 -13.24
N THR A 393 -17.33 12.08 -12.06
CA THR A 393 -18.49 12.65 -11.34
C THR A 393 -18.12 13.23 -9.97
N THR A 394 -18.90 14.22 -9.51
CA THR A 394 -18.88 14.68 -8.12
C THR A 394 -20.15 14.29 -7.36
N ASP A 395 -21.11 13.67 -8.06
CA ASP A 395 -22.35 13.21 -7.45
C ASP A 395 -22.12 11.98 -6.57
N VAL A 396 -22.43 12.11 -5.28
CA VAL A 396 -22.17 11.07 -4.27
C VAL A 396 -23.02 9.82 -4.49
N ALA A 397 -24.28 10.00 -4.94
CA ALA A 397 -25.17 8.87 -5.20
C ALA A 397 -24.69 8.03 -6.38
N THR A 398 -24.28 8.70 -7.46
CA THR A 398 -23.67 8.03 -8.62
C THR A 398 -22.39 7.30 -8.20
N LYS A 399 -21.51 7.95 -7.44
CA LYS A 399 -20.29 7.29 -6.93
C LYS A 399 -20.61 6.05 -6.12
N LYS A 400 -21.61 6.13 -5.20
CA LYS A 400 -22.01 4.98 -4.38
C LYS A 400 -22.44 3.80 -5.27
N SER A 401 -23.34 4.05 -6.22
CA SER A 401 -23.82 3.00 -7.13
C SER A 401 -22.69 2.37 -7.97
N GLU A 402 -21.73 3.16 -8.42
CA GLU A 402 -20.59 2.60 -9.16
C GLU A 402 -19.60 1.83 -8.25
N TYR A 403 -19.40 2.26 -7.00
CA TYR A 403 -18.63 1.46 -6.03
C TYR A 403 -19.32 0.13 -5.69
N GLU A 404 -20.65 0.10 -5.60
CA GLU A 404 -21.42 -1.13 -5.41
C GLU A 404 -21.18 -2.12 -6.55
N LYS A 405 -21.21 -1.66 -7.81
CA LYS A 405 -20.87 -2.50 -8.98
C LYS A 405 -19.46 -3.07 -8.89
N ILE A 406 -18.45 -2.23 -8.55
CA ILE A 406 -17.08 -2.69 -8.39
C ILE A 406 -17.00 -3.76 -7.30
N GLN A 407 -17.55 -3.49 -6.12
CA GLN A 407 -17.47 -4.39 -4.96
C GLN A 407 -18.13 -5.74 -5.24
N THR A 408 -19.29 -5.75 -5.87
CA THR A 408 -19.97 -6.97 -6.27
C THR A 408 -19.15 -7.76 -7.28
N GLN A 409 -18.63 -7.08 -8.32
CA GLN A 409 -17.85 -7.75 -9.36
C GLN A 409 -16.52 -8.32 -8.82
N VAL A 410 -15.79 -7.57 -8.01
CA VAL A 410 -14.52 -8.05 -7.44
C VAL A 410 -14.73 -9.15 -6.41
N PHE A 411 -15.87 -9.15 -5.71
CA PHE A 411 -16.25 -10.26 -4.84
C PHE A 411 -16.58 -11.53 -5.64
N GLU A 412 -17.27 -11.40 -6.77
CA GLU A 412 -17.54 -12.53 -7.66
C GLU A 412 -16.27 -13.11 -8.30
N ASP A 413 -15.40 -12.26 -8.81
CA ASP A 413 -14.17 -12.68 -9.49
C ASP A 413 -13.05 -13.05 -8.50
N MET A 414 -13.01 -12.45 -7.33
CA MET A 414 -12.09 -12.64 -6.22
C MET A 414 -10.60 -12.78 -6.62
N PRO A 415 -10.04 -11.86 -7.38
CA PRO A 415 -8.62 -11.94 -7.75
C PRO A 415 -7.67 -11.77 -6.55
N TYR A 416 -8.17 -11.18 -5.48
CA TYR A 416 -7.54 -11.08 -4.17
C TYR A 416 -8.48 -11.71 -3.15
N ILE A 417 -8.00 -12.72 -2.43
CA ILE A 417 -8.78 -13.40 -1.38
C ILE A 417 -8.45 -12.70 -0.05
N PRO A 418 -9.37 -11.93 0.55
CA PRO A 418 -9.09 -11.17 1.75
C PRO A 418 -8.81 -12.07 2.95
N ILE A 419 -7.78 -11.73 3.70
CA ILE A 419 -7.42 -12.40 4.95
C ILE A 419 -7.82 -11.52 6.13
N LEU A 420 -7.03 -10.46 6.40
CA LEU A 420 -7.22 -9.57 7.54
C LEU A 420 -6.68 -8.17 7.23
N ARG A 421 -7.19 -7.17 7.95
CA ARG A 421 -6.65 -5.81 7.89
C ARG A 421 -5.40 -5.75 8.76
N GLN A 422 -4.29 -5.37 8.16
CA GLN A 422 -3.00 -5.34 8.80
C GLN A 422 -2.90 -4.16 9.76
N SER A 423 -2.47 -4.42 10.99
CA SER A 423 -2.08 -3.38 11.93
C SER A 423 -0.86 -2.63 11.41
N GLY A 424 -0.90 -1.32 11.59
CA GLY A 424 0.21 -0.43 11.26
C GLY A 424 0.84 0.10 12.53
N LEU A 425 1.49 -0.80 13.28
CA LEU A 425 2.11 -0.45 14.56
C LEU A 425 3.35 0.42 14.35
N SER A 426 3.52 1.36 15.24
CA SER A 426 4.74 2.16 15.39
C SER A 426 5.04 2.31 16.86
N GLU A 427 6.29 2.11 17.23
CA GLU A 427 6.83 2.17 18.57
C GLU A 427 7.79 3.36 18.68
N MET A 428 7.59 4.20 19.69
CA MET A 428 8.31 5.45 19.84
C MET A 428 8.71 5.68 21.28
N TRP A 429 9.98 5.91 21.55
CA TRP A 429 10.45 6.41 22.83
C TRP A 429 9.99 7.85 23.07
N SER A 430 9.39 8.10 24.22
CA SER A 430 8.87 9.41 24.63
C SER A 430 9.67 10.05 25.79
N ASP A 431 10.78 9.44 26.17
CA ASP A 431 11.67 9.92 27.24
C ASP A 431 12.46 11.17 26.83
N LYS A 432 12.95 11.23 25.58
CA LYS A 432 13.76 12.32 25.02
C LYS A 432 12.98 13.24 24.09
N VAL A 433 12.01 12.68 23.37
CA VAL A 433 11.25 13.36 22.31
C VAL A 433 9.77 13.15 22.54
N THR A 434 8.99 14.22 22.46
CA THR A 434 7.53 14.23 22.58
C THR A 434 6.88 14.78 21.32
N GLY A 435 5.54 14.73 21.27
CA GLY A 435 4.78 15.22 20.12
C GLY A 435 4.47 14.13 19.09
N TRP A 436 4.78 12.87 19.40
CA TRP A 436 4.37 11.73 18.60
C TRP A 436 2.85 11.64 18.47
N PRO A 437 2.31 11.10 17.36
CA PRO A 437 0.91 10.69 17.29
C PRO A 437 0.56 9.72 18.42
N THR A 438 -0.71 9.72 18.83
CA THR A 438 -1.25 8.77 19.82
C THR A 438 -2.49 8.08 19.24
N ASN A 439 -2.93 6.97 19.82
CA ASN A 439 -4.15 6.30 19.38
C ASN A 439 -5.40 7.20 19.49
N ASP A 440 -5.41 8.17 20.43
CA ASP A 440 -6.48 9.14 20.58
C ASP A 440 -6.36 10.35 19.64
N ASN A 441 -5.17 10.59 19.10
CA ASN A 441 -4.88 11.72 18.20
C ASN A 441 -3.88 11.32 17.12
N VAL A 442 -4.35 10.58 16.15
CA VAL A 442 -3.58 10.21 14.95
C VAL A 442 -3.63 11.37 13.95
N TYR A 443 -2.84 12.40 14.18
CA TYR A 443 -2.77 13.57 13.29
C TYR A 443 -1.99 13.30 11.99
N ALA A 444 -1.15 12.26 11.97
CA ALA A 444 -0.42 11.73 10.81
C ALA A 444 0.03 10.29 11.10
N ASN A 445 0.28 9.50 10.06
CA ASN A 445 0.74 8.12 10.20
C ASN A 445 2.23 8.07 10.58
N PRO A 446 2.61 7.54 11.76
CA PRO A 446 3.98 7.49 12.22
C PRO A 446 4.78 6.27 11.70
N GLN A 447 4.24 5.48 10.81
CA GLN A 447 5.00 4.35 10.24
C GLN A 447 6.24 4.86 9.50
N THR A 448 7.39 4.20 9.68
CA THR A 448 8.70 4.64 9.17
C THR A 448 8.79 4.76 7.64
N TRP A 449 7.80 4.27 6.93
CA TRP A 449 7.67 4.36 5.47
C TRP A 449 6.48 5.22 4.99
N ALA A 450 5.70 5.83 5.91
CA ALA A 450 4.46 6.53 5.58
C ALA A 450 4.71 7.93 4.98
N ASN A 451 5.14 7.99 3.75
CA ASN A 451 5.26 9.27 3.03
C ASN A 451 3.91 9.68 2.41
N PRO A 452 3.52 10.97 2.50
CA PRO A 452 4.29 12.13 3.03
C PRO A 452 4.09 12.40 4.53
N ASP A 453 3.32 11.61 5.26
CA ASP A 453 2.96 11.82 6.67
C ASP A 453 4.17 11.99 7.60
N LEU A 454 5.28 11.32 7.29
CA LEU A 454 6.52 11.42 8.05
C LEU A 454 7.03 12.86 8.20
N GLY A 455 6.92 13.68 7.17
CA GLY A 455 7.28 15.08 7.23
C GLY A 455 6.46 15.84 8.27
N ILE A 456 5.17 15.49 8.42
CA ILE A 456 4.25 16.07 9.41
C ILE A 456 4.61 15.59 10.81
N VAL A 457 4.84 14.28 10.98
CA VAL A 457 5.23 13.71 12.29
C VAL A 457 6.52 14.35 12.78
N LEU A 458 7.58 14.24 11.99
CA LEU A 458 8.92 14.66 12.38
C LEU A 458 9.04 16.16 12.65
N LYS A 459 8.31 17.02 11.91
CA LYS A 459 8.30 18.47 12.17
C LYS A 459 7.63 18.83 13.49
N ASN A 460 6.71 18.00 13.99
CA ASN A 460 5.96 18.25 15.22
C ASN A 460 6.65 17.71 16.48
N LEU A 461 7.71 16.93 16.31
CA LEU A 461 8.48 16.43 17.45
C LEU A 461 9.14 17.56 18.23
N LYS A 462 9.18 17.40 19.55
CA LYS A 462 9.74 18.36 20.50
C LYS A 462 10.77 17.67 21.40
N VAL A 463 11.88 18.32 21.63
CA VAL A 463 12.86 17.85 22.61
C VAL A 463 12.27 18.02 24.01
N LYS A 464 12.25 16.94 24.78
CA LYS A 464 11.80 16.97 26.18
C LYS A 464 12.85 17.72 27.00
N LYS A 465 12.43 18.78 27.71
CA LYS A 465 13.30 19.61 28.55
C LYS A 465 13.48 18.97 29.93
#